data_0d599e00616fef05eab99058ce09e2fe
#
_entry.id   0d599e00616fef05eab99058ce09e2fe
#
_cell.length_a   1.000
_cell.length_b   1.000
_cell.length_c   1.000
_cell.angle_alpha   90.00
_cell.angle_beta   90.00
_cell.angle_gamma   90.00
#
_symmetry.space_group_name_H-M   'P 1'
#
loop_
_entity.id
_entity.type
_entity.pdbx_description
1 polymer ?
#
loop_
_entity_poly.entity_id
_entity_poly.type
_entity_poly.pdbx_seq_one_letter_code
_entity_poly.pdbx_strand_id
1 'polypeptide(L)'
;MGIRDRFKQLIKRRTPIPVEKEVYNLGIQERRYPQHYAGQYLYDTAKNSTVVRTCLVQLKNEIFRRGYEWKKAFDLKCNSCGYEHQKYVDACMNCKSEDLRAPDYNQKTFAENFFKNHVNDSHQLFIDVLKELETDLNVMDDAFLILVKDYYLEENGNIAMSKINEIYRGDPTTLFIEVDEDGDRGHYRYTCITHRDFISEERYDKCGECGSNLHAIEFTNKSYTKEQHYITGEVVHFSKYGPSRLYGHPPVITLFNYIFTLQAMESYISTSYSKMRTPKGILAVQTNNMESLVKYWKGVKEKLE
;
A
#
# COMPACT_ATOMS: atom_id res chain seq x y z
N MET A 1 25.61 -37.10 12.63
CA MET A 1 25.24 -35.73 12.20
C MET A 1 25.28 -34.84 13.45
N GLY A 2 26.22 -33.90 13.54
CA GLY A 2 26.50 -33.17 14.78
C GLY A 2 25.46 -32.07 15.06
N ILE A 3 25.28 -31.70 16.32
CA ILE A 3 24.38 -30.62 16.77
C ILE A 3 24.67 -29.32 16.01
N ARG A 4 25.93 -29.07 15.64
CA ARG A 4 26.33 -27.94 14.75
C ARG A 4 25.71 -28.00 13.35
N ASP A 5 25.53 -29.17 12.80
CA ASP A 5 24.98 -29.31 11.44
C ASP A 5 23.45 -29.13 11.42
N ARG A 6 22.76 -29.56 12.49
CA ARG A 6 21.33 -29.28 12.68
C ARG A 6 21.06 -27.78 12.95
N PHE A 7 21.95 -27.12 13.68
CA PHE A 7 21.84 -25.67 13.88
C PHE A 7 22.07 -24.89 12.58
N LYS A 8 23.05 -25.33 11.77
CA LYS A 8 23.26 -24.75 10.43
C LYS A 8 22.09 -25.02 9.48
N GLN A 9 21.41 -26.17 9.58
CA GLN A 9 20.19 -26.43 8.79
C GLN A 9 18.97 -25.62 9.27
N LEU A 10 18.84 -25.37 10.57
CA LEU A 10 17.80 -24.50 11.12
C LEU A 10 18.02 -23.01 10.74
N ILE A 11 19.28 -22.60 10.68
CA ILE A 11 19.65 -21.26 10.20
C ILE A 11 19.52 -21.16 8.67
N LYS A 12 19.83 -22.22 7.92
CA LYS A 12 19.62 -22.24 6.45
C LYS A 12 18.15 -22.30 6.03
N ARG A 13 17.23 -22.76 6.87
CA ARG A 13 15.78 -22.74 6.58
C ARG A 13 15.12 -21.37 6.84
N ARG A 14 15.85 -20.45 7.44
CA ARG A 14 15.51 -19.03 7.50
C ARG A 14 16.48 -18.30 6.59
N THR A 15 16.31 -18.43 5.29
CA THR A 15 16.90 -17.50 4.35
C THR A 15 16.51 -16.09 4.83
N PRO A 16 17.49 -15.21 5.11
CA PRO A 16 17.18 -13.79 5.16
C PRO A 16 16.43 -13.51 3.85
N ILE A 17 15.44 -12.65 3.92
CA ILE A 17 14.78 -12.09 2.73
C ILE A 17 15.90 -11.84 1.73
N PRO A 18 15.84 -12.39 0.52
CA PRO A 18 16.74 -11.92 -0.48
C PRO A 18 16.44 -10.42 -0.62
N VAL A 19 17.25 -9.62 0.01
CA VAL A 19 17.43 -8.23 -0.41
C VAL A 19 18.08 -8.41 -1.78
N GLU A 20 17.25 -8.47 -2.79
CA GLU A 20 17.69 -8.65 -4.15
C GLU A 20 18.67 -7.52 -4.44
N LYS A 21 19.93 -7.86 -4.53
CA LYS A 21 20.97 -6.97 -5.05
C LYS A 21 20.69 -6.55 -6.51
N GLU A 22 19.67 -7.13 -7.12
CA GLU A 22 19.25 -6.87 -8.48
C GLU A 22 18.39 -5.61 -8.64
N VAL A 23 17.95 -5.00 -7.56
CA VAL A 23 17.13 -3.77 -7.62
C VAL A 23 17.85 -2.60 -8.31
N TYR A 24 19.18 -2.59 -8.32
CA TYR A 24 19.94 -1.53 -9.01
C TYR A 24 20.18 -1.79 -10.50
N ASN A 25 19.86 -2.98 -11.00
CA ASN A 25 19.95 -3.33 -12.41
C ASN A 25 18.59 -3.47 -13.11
N LEU A 26 17.53 -3.00 -12.50
CA LEU A 26 16.27 -2.76 -13.20
C LEU A 26 16.49 -1.59 -14.16
N GLY A 27 17.38 -1.89 -15.10
CA GLY A 27 17.60 -1.06 -16.24
C GLY A 27 16.29 -0.87 -16.95
N ILE A 28 16.00 0.35 -17.27
CA ILE A 28 15.63 0.87 -18.60
C ILE A 28 14.60 0.03 -19.43
N GLN A 29 14.41 -1.27 -19.19
CA GLN A 29 13.49 -2.11 -19.96
C GLN A 29 12.05 -2.13 -19.44
N GLU A 30 11.83 -1.89 -18.15
CA GLU A 30 10.49 -1.63 -17.62
C GLU A 30 10.52 -0.30 -16.89
N ARG A 31 10.11 0.77 -17.55
CA ARG A 31 9.99 2.15 -17.01
C ARG A 31 8.89 2.25 -15.93
N ARG A 32 8.75 1.19 -15.13
CA ARG A 32 7.87 1.09 -13.98
C ARG A 32 8.75 0.93 -12.77
N TYR A 33 8.55 1.78 -11.81
CA TYR A 33 9.31 1.69 -10.56
C TYR A 33 8.72 0.55 -9.72
N PRO A 34 9.40 -0.61 -9.58
CA PRO A 34 8.92 -1.67 -8.72
C PRO A 34 9.04 -1.22 -7.27
N GLN A 35 8.09 -1.63 -6.47
CA GLN A 35 8.27 -1.59 -5.03
C GLN A 35 9.49 -2.45 -4.66
N HIS A 36 10.39 -1.90 -3.86
CA HIS A 36 11.66 -2.54 -3.48
C HIS A 36 11.51 -3.85 -2.70
N TYR A 37 10.28 -4.24 -2.34
CA TYR A 37 10.00 -5.40 -1.51
C TYR A 37 8.79 -6.16 -2.06
N ALA A 38 8.81 -7.48 -1.89
CA ALA A 38 7.64 -8.30 -2.18
C ALA A 38 6.51 -7.88 -1.22
N GLY A 39 5.62 -7.00 -1.67
CA GLY A 39 4.57 -6.40 -0.84
C GLY A 39 3.72 -7.44 -0.13
N GLN A 40 3.40 -8.56 -0.79
CA GLN A 40 2.68 -9.67 -0.19
C GLN A 40 3.39 -10.21 1.06
N TYR A 41 4.72 -10.30 1.04
CA TYR A 41 5.50 -10.76 2.19
C TYR A 41 5.40 -9.79 3.39
N LEU A 42 5.31 -8.50 3.14
CA LEU A 42 5.10 -7.49 4.19
C LEU A 42 3.74 -7.65 4.85
N TYR A 43 2.68 -7.84 4.05
CA TYR A 43 1.34 -8.11 4.55
C TYR A 43 1.28 -9.42 5.35
N ASP A 44 1.88 -10.49 4.85
CA ASP A 44 1.90 -11.78 5.53
C ASP A 44 2.66 -11.68 6.87
N THR A 45 3.76 -10.94 6.89
CA THR A 45 4.52 -10.69 8.13
C THR A 45 3.70 -9.89 9.14
N ALA A 46 3.04 -8.82 8.70
CA ALA A 46 2.19 -8.01 9.57
C ALA A 46 0.97 -8.79 10.07
N LYS A 47 0.34 -9.61 9.22
CA LYS A 47 -0.82 -10.43 9.55
C LYS A 47 -0.50 -11.55 10.52
N ASN A 48 0.66 -12.19 10.37
CA ASN A 48 1.08 -13.35 11.17
C ASN A 48 1.72 -12.96 12.50
N SER A 49 2.10 -11.71 12.70
CA SER A 49 2.57 -11.20 13.97
C SER A 49 1.40 -10.72 14.83
N THR A 50 1.15 -11.39 15.96
CA THR A 50 0.07 -11.02 16.89
C THR A 50 0.22 -9.57 17.37
N VAL A 51 1.43 -9.15 17.67
CA VAL A 51 1.72 -7.79 18.17
C VAL A 51 1.44 -6.76 17.10
N VAL A 52 2.01 -6.92 15.89
CA VAL A 52 1.82 -5.97 14.78
C VAL A 52 0.36 -5.86 14.39
N ARG A 53 -0.32 -7.00 14.24
CA ARG A 53 -1.75 -7.03 13.92
C ARG A 53 -2.58 -6.30 14.97
N THR A 54 -2.32 -6.52 16.26
CA THR A 54 -3.04 -5.83 17.34
C THR A 54 -2.80 -4.32 17.28
N CYS A 55 -1.56 -3.88 17.08
CA CYS A 55 -1.23 -2.46 16.94
C CYS A 55 -1.96 -1.83 15.73
N LEU A 56 -1.97 -2.48 14.58
CA LEU A 56 -2.68 -1.99 13.38
C LEU A 56 -4.20 -1.88 13.62
N VAL A 57 -4.80 -2.86 14.31
CA VAL A 57 -6.24 -2.82 14.63
C VAL A 57 -6.56 -1.69 15.61
N GLN A 58 -5.74 -1.51 16.64
CA GLN A 58 -5.94 -0.43 17.61
C GLN A 58 -5.77 0.95 16.99
N LEU A 59 -4.72 1.14 16.17
CA LEU A 59 -4.47 2.39 15.48
C LEU A 59 -5.64 2.74 14.55
N LYS A 60 -6.09 1.79 13.75
CA LYS A 60 -7.25 1.94 12.87
C LYS A 60 -8.52 2.33 13.62
N ASN A 61 -8.80 1.62 14.72
CA ASN A 61 -9.97 1.92 15.54
C ASN A 61 -9.91 3.32 16.17
N GLU A 62 -8.73 3.76 16.59
CA GLU A 62 -8.57 5.08 17.18
C GLU A 62 -8.69 6.21 16.15
N ILE A 63 -8.08 6.05 14.97
CA ILE A 63 -8.17 7.02 13.88
C ILE A 63 -9.62 7.19 13.42
N PHE A 64 -10.34 6.08 13.20
CA PHE A 64 -11.69 6.13 12.64
C PHE A 64 -12.81 6.10 13.68
N ARG A 65 -12.49 6.19 14.96
CA ARG A 65 -13.46 6.16 16.06
C ARG A 65 -14.56 7.21 15.95
N ARG A 66 -14.23 8.40 15.43
CA ARG A 66 -15.17 9.52 15.26
C ARG A 66 -15.77 9.62 13.87
N GLY A 67 -15.39 8.69 12.95
CA GLY A 67 -15.76 8.80 11.55
C GLY A 67 -15.03 9.96 10.85
N TYR A 68 -15.68 10.53 9.84
CA TYR A 68 -15.21 11.70 9.12
C TYR A 68 -16.29 12.78 9.09
N GLU A 69 -15.88 14.02 8.94
CA GLU A 69 -16.76 15.20 8.92
C GLU A 69 -16.49 16.03 7.66
N TRP A 70 -17.57 16.46 7.03
CA TRP A 70 -17.48 17.37 5.89
C TRP A 70 -17.39 18.81 6.36
N LYS A 71 -16.33 19.50 5.93
CA LYS A 71 -16.15 20.92 6.16
C LYS A 71 -16.04 21.64 4.83
N LYS A 72 -16.62 22.86 4.75
CA LYS A 72 -16.42 23.71 3.59
C LYS A 72 -14.94 24.12 3.52
N ALA A 73 -14.37 24.09 2.32
CA ALA A 73 -12.98 24.48 2.11
C ALA A 73 -12.79 26.00 2.20
N PHE A 74 -13.82 26.76 1.85
CA PHE A 74 -13.80 28.23 1.87
C PHE A 74 -15.20 28.78 2.15
N ASP A 75 -15.28 30.02 2.61
CA ASP A 75 -16.53 30.75 2.75
C ASP A 75 -16.93 31.44 1.45
N LEU A 76 -15.97 32.06 0.76
CA LEU A 76 -16.13 32.69 -0.55
C LEU A 76 -14.90 32.40 -1.42
N LYS A 77 -15.12 32.23 -2.73
CA LYS A 77 -14.06 32.09 -3.74
C LYS A 77 -14.22 33.16 -4.81
N CYS A 78 -13.16 33.85 -5.13
CA CYS A 78 -13.15 34.85 -6.17
C CYS A 78 -13.15 34.18 -7.57
N ASN A 79 -14.11 34.55 -8.43
CA ASN A 79 -14.18 34.03 -9.80
C ASN A 79 -13.07 34.59 -10.69
N SER A 80 -12.62 35.83 -10.41
CA SER A 80 -11.60 36.51 -11.22
C SER A 80 -10.18 35.99 -11.02
N CYS A 81 -9.77 35.67 -9.77
CA CYS A 81 -8.40 35.25 -9.46
C CYS A 81 -8.30 33.89 -8.74
N GLY A 82 -9.42 33.24 -8.44
CA GLY A 82 -9.46 31.94 -7.77
C GLY A 82 -9.10 31.95 -6.29
N TYR A 83 -8.83 33.14 -5.69
CA TYR A 83 -8.45 33.22 -4.27
C TYR A 83 -9.59 32.76 -3.35
N GLU A 84 -9.28 31.95 -2.35
CA GLU A 84 -10.22 31.36 -1.40
C GLU A 84 -10.18 32.11 -0.05
N HIS A 85 -11.33 32.65 0.34
CA HIS A 85 -11.50 33.39 1.59
C HIS A 85 -12.10 32.47 2.67
N GLN A 86 -11.50 32.47 3.84
CA GLN A 86 -11.97 31.73 5.02
C GLN A 86 -12.99 32.53 5.85
N LYS A 87 -13.36 33.74 5.41
CA LYS A 87 -14.36 34.61 6.01
C LYS A 87 -15.14 35.33 4.93
N TYR A 88 -16.34 35.74 5.26
CA TYR A 88 -17.14 36.59 4.38
C TYR A 88 -16.47 37.96 4.23
N VAL A 89 -16.29 38.37 2.99
CA VAL A 89 -15.72 39.68 2.59
C VAL A 89 -16.54 40.23 1.43
N ASP A 90 -16.63 41.54 1.32
CA ASP A 90 -17.40 42.20 0.25
C ASP A 90 -16.62 42.26 -1.08
N ALA A 91 -15.30 42.29 -0.99
CA ALA A 91 -14.41 42.29 -2.15
C ALA A 91 -13.20 41.38 -1.92
N CYS A 92 -12.67 40.79 -3.00
CA CYS A 92 -11.50 39.90 -2.94
C CYS A 92 -10.27 40.63 -2.41
N MET A 93 -9.65 40.07 -1.37
CA MET A 93 -8.44 40.66 -0.75
C MET A 93 -7.25 40.67 -1.71
N ASN A 94 -7.21 39.75 -2.70
CA ASN A 94 -6.11 39.65 -3.65
C ASN A 94 -6.27 40.59 -4.86
N CYS A 95 -7.40 40.57 -5.54
CA CYS A 95 -7.62 41.31 -6.79
C CYS A 95 -8.68 42.41 -6.68
N LYS A 96 -9.28 42.60 -5.52
CA LYS A 96 -10.33 43.60 -5.20
C LYS A 96 -11.61 43.45 -6.05
N SER A 97 -11.81 42.34 -6.74
CA SER A 97 -13.04 42.04 -7.46
C SER A 97 -14.18 41.77 -6.47
N GLU A 98 -15.36 42.24 -6.80
CA GLU A 98 -16.60 41.93 -6.05
C GLU A 98 -17.26 40.62 -6.51
N ASP A 99 -16.75 40.02 -7.59
CA ASP A 99 -17.26 38.75 -8.11
C ASP A 99 -16.80 37.57 -7.26
N LEU A 100 -17.53 37.34 -6.18
CA LEU A 100 -17.30 36.28 -5.19
C LEU A 100 -18.45 35.29 -5.21
N ARG A 101 -18.11 34.01 -5.16
CA ARG A 101 -19.09 32.91 -5.05
C ARG A 101 -18.97 32.16 -3.74
N ALA A 102 -20.09 31.79 -3.17
CA ALA A 102 -20.17 30.85 -2.07
C ALA A 102 -20.04 29.39 -2.57
N PRO A 103 -19.66 28.42 -1.69
CA PRO A 103 -19.73 27.01 -2.01
C PRO A 103 -21.12 26.60 -2.47
N ASP A 104 -21.19 25.77 -3.53
CA ASP A 104 -22.44 25.27 -4.05
C ASP A 104 -23.05 24.22 -3.09
N TYR A 105 -24.25 24.52 -2.59
CA TYR A 105 -24.97 23.64 -1.69
C TYR A 105 -25.37 22.31 -2.38
N ASN A 106 -25.67 22.33 -3.68
CA ASN A 106 -26.02 21.11 -4.42
C ASN A 106 -24.83 20.18 -4.54
N GLN A 107 -23.63 20.72 -4.78
CA GLN A 107 -22.40 19.93 -4.78
C GLN A 107 -22.12 19.30 -3.41
N LYS A 108 -22.32 20.04 -2.33
CA LYS A 108 -22.20 19.53 -0.96
C LYS A 108 -23.17 18.37 -0.73
N THR A 109 -24.45 18.57 -1.06
CA THR A 109 -25.49 17.55 -0.87
C THR A 109 -25.21 16.31 -1.70
N PHE A 110 -24.74 16.50 -2.93
CA PHE A 110 -24.32 15.37 -3.79
C PHE A 110 -23.15 14.59 -3.16
N ALA A 111 -22.11 15.27 -2.72
CA ALA A 111 -20.96 14.63 -2.07
C ALA A 111 -21.38 13.88 -0.80
N GLU A 112 -22.16 14.52 0.08
CA GLU A 112 -22.66 13.87 1.30
C GLU A 112 -23.47 12.62 1.01
N ASN A 113 -24.34 12.66 0.01
CA ASN A 113 -25.13 11.50 -0.38
C ASN A 113 -24.28 10.40 -1.00
N PHE A 114 -23.31 10.74 -1.85
CA PHE A 114 -22.39 9.77 -2.43
C PHE A 114 -21.62 9.00 -1.35
N PHE A 115 -21.06 9.71 -0.37
CA PHE A 115 -20.23 9.09 0.66
C PHE A 115 -21.01 8.46 1.83
N LYS A 116 -22.30 8.75 1.97
CA LYS A 116 -23.19 8.06 2.92
C LYS A 116 -23.61 6.69 2.45
N ASN A 117 -23.63 6.48 1.14
CA ASN A 117 -24.00 5.22 0.51
C ASN A 117 -22.75 4.36 0.26
N HIS A 118 -22.97 3.18 -0.33
CA HIS A 118 -21.87 2.35 -0.82
C HIS A 118 -21.15 3.09 -1.94
N VAL A 119 -19.81 3.12 -1.85
CA VAL A 119 -18.99 3.87 -2.82
C VAL A 119 -18.48 3.01 -3.96
N ASN A 120 -18.79 1.72 -3.96
CA ASN A 120 -18.41 0.77 -5.01
C ASN A 120 -19.36 -0.43 -5.10
N ASP A 121 -19.20 -1.23 -6.14
CA ASP A 121 -19.98 -2.45 -6.39
C ASP A 121 -19.77 -3.55 -5.34
N SER A 122 -18.69 -3.49 -4.58
CA SER A 122 -18.43 -4.39 -3.47
C SER A 122 -19.24 -4.03 -2.21
N HIS A 123 -20.16 -3.07 -2.30
CA HIS A 123 -20.99 -2.58 -1.20
C HIS A 123 -20.19 -2.06 0.01
N GLN A 124 -19.00 -1.51 -0.20
CA GLN A 124 -18.19 -0.91 0.85
C GLN A 124 -18.66 0.54 1.11
N LEU A 125 -18.64 0.91 2.39
CA LEU A 125 -18.73 2.32 2.79
C LEU A 125 -17.37 3.00 2.61
N PHE A 126 -17.37 4.30 2.37
CA PHE A 126 -16.14 5.05 2.23
C PHE A 126 -15.19 4.90 3.43
N ILE A 127 -15.75 4.82 4.65
CA ILE A 127 -14.96 4.58 5.86
C ILE A 127 -14.21 3.24 5.83
N ASP A 128 -14.76 2.22 5.19
CA ASP A 128 -14.12 0.91 5.09
C ASP A 128 -12.96 0.95 4.10
N VAL A 129 -13.13 1.65 2.98
CA VAL A 129 -12.02 1.93 2.03
C VAL A 129 -10.91 2.71 2.73
N LEU A 130 -11.23 3.73 3.53
CA LEU A 130 -10.24 4.50 4.30
C LEU A 130 -9.47 3.63 5.31
N LYS A 131 -10.16 2.67 5.98
CA LYS A 131 -9.51 1.72 6.89
C LYS A 131 -8.55 0.77 6.18
N GLU A 132 -8.85 0.40 4.94
CA GLU A 132 -7.96 -0.40 4.11
C GLU A 132 -6.72 0.40 3.70
N LEU A 133 -6.90 1.64 3.22
CA LEU A 133 -5.82 2.55 2.88
C LEU A 133 -4.89 2.84 4.07
N GLU A 134 -5.46 3.03 5.27
CA GLU A 134 -4.69 3.22 6.50
C GLU A 134 -3.82 2.00 6.81
N THR A 135 -4.37 0.80 6.60
CA THR A 135 -3.60 -0.44 6.77
C THR A 135 -2.44 -0.49 5.78
N ASP A 136 -2.67 -0.15 4.53
CA ASP A 136 -1.65 -0.10 3.48
C ASP A 136 -0.54 0.89 3.84
N LEU A 137 -0.90 2.10 4.27
CA LEU A 137 0.04 3.11 4.72
C LEU A 137 0.90 2.66 5.91
N ASN A 138 0.36 1.85 6.82
CA ASN A 138 1.14 1.37 7.97
C ASN A 138 2.00 0.15 7.64
N VAL A 139 1.63 -0.63 6.61
CA VAL A 139 2.39 -1.82 6.20
C VAL A 139 3.41 -1.49 5.10
N MET A 140 2.97 -0.75 4.07
CA MET A 140 3.73 -0.50 2.84
C MET A 140 4.28 0.92 2.74
N ASP A 141 3.76 1.86 3.55
CA ASP A 141 3.95 3.31 3.43
C ASP A 141 3.40 3.91 2.12
N ASP A 142 2.76 3.11 1.31
CA ASP A 142 2.07 3.48 0.08
C ASP A 142 0.64 2.97 0.11
N ALA A 143 -0.31 3.83 -0.24
CA ALA A 143 -1.70 3.44 -0.43
C ALA A 143 -2.28 4.13 -1.65
N PHE A 144 -3.15 3.43 -2.37
CA PHE A 144 -3.71 3.90 -3.62
C PHE A 144 -5.23 3.89 -3.56
N LEU A 145 -5.83 5.01 -3.91
CA LEU A 145 -7.27 5.17 -4.04
C LEU A 145 -7.62 5.29 -5.52
N ILE A 146 -8.33 4.30 -6.05
CA ILE A 146 -8.75 4.26 -7.44
C ILE A 146 -10.12 4.94 -7.55
N LEU A 147 -10.22 5.90 -8.46
CA LEU A 147 -11.43 6.64 -8.78
C LEU A 147 -11.93 6.17 -10.16
N VAL A 148 -13.01 5.41 -10.17
CA VAL A 148 -13.70 5.04 -11.42
C VAL A 148 -14.53 6.23 -11.87
N LYS A 149 -14.26 6.73 -13.08
CA LYS A 149 -14.84 7.95 -13.60
C LYS A 149 -15.57 7.71 -14.93
N ASP A 150 -16.70 8.39 -15.08
CA ASP A 150 -17.30 8.64 -16.39
C ASP A 150 -16.70 9.91 -16.98
N TYR A 151 -16.37 9.84 -18.26
CA TYR A 151 -15.76 10.94 -18.99
C TYR A 151 -16.72 11.48 -20.06
N TYR A 152 -16.85 12.78 -20.08
CA TYR A 152 -17.51 13.51 -21.16
C TYR A 152 -16.42 14.13 -22.02
N LEU A 153 -16.31 13.66 -23.28
CA LEU A 153 -15.24 14.04 -24.17
C LEU A 153 -15.72 15.12 -25.15
N GLU A 154 -14.79 16.02 -25.50
CA GLU A 154 -14.94 16.92 -26.66
C GLU A 154 -14.76 16.13 -27.96
N GLU A 155 -15.07 16.75 -29.11
CA GLU A 155 -14.90 16.14 -30.44
C GLU A 155 -13.46 15.74 -30.75
N ASN A 156 -12.48 16.42 -30.16
CA ASN A 156 -11.05 16.13 -30.30
C ASN A 156 -10.55 15.02 -29.36
N GLY A 157 -11.43 14.49 -28.49
CA GLY A 157 -11.10 13.47 -27.49
C GLY A 157 -10.50 14.00 -26.18
N ASN A 158 -10.45 15.32 -25.98
CA ASN A 158 -10.06 15.90 -24.69
C ASN A 158 -11.19 15.71 -23.67
N ILE A 159 -10.81 15.67 -22.40
CA ILE A 159 -11.76 15.56 -21.28
C ILE A 159 -12.39 16.93 -21.03
N ALA A 160 -13.67 17.10 -21.37
CA ALA A 160 -14.44 18.29 -21.02
C ALA A 160 -14.86 18.26 -19.55
N MET A 161 -15.33 17.11 -19.08
CA MET A 161 -15.78 16.91 -17.71
C MET A 161 -15.60 15.45 -17.29
N SER A 162 -15.41 15.20 -16.01
CA SER A 162 -15.43 13.85 -15.45
C SER A 162 -16.28 13.80 -14.18
N LYS A 163 -16.94 12.67 -13.95
CA LYS A 163 -17.74 12.39 -12.77
C LYS A 163 -17.24 11.10 -12.10
N ILE A 164 -17.00 11.14 -10.81
CA ILE A 164 -16.64 9.94 -10.03
C ILE A 164 -17.91 9.12 -9.80
N ASN A 165 -17.88 7.85 -10.18
CA ASN A 165 -18.95 6.90 -9.96
C ASN A 165 -18.64 5.96 -8.81
N GLU A 166 -17.38 5.50 -8.72
CA GLU A 166 -16.98 4.52 -7.72
C GLU A 166 -15.59 4.82 -7.19
N ILE A 167 -15.34 4.32 -5.99
CA ILE A 167 -14.06 4.46 -5.29
C ILE A 167 -13.63 3.10 -4.76
N TYR A 168 -12.42 2.68 -5.10
CA TYR A 168 -11.81 1.43 -4.65
C TYR A 168 -10.45 1.65 -4.02
N ARG A 169 -10.07 0.73 -3.15
CA ARG A 169 -8.68 0.57 -2.74
C ARG A 169 -7.89 -0.05 -3.90
N GLY A 170 -6.78 0.57 -4.28
CA GLY A 170 -5.77 -0.04 -5.16
C GLY A 170 -4.82 -0.90 -4.34
N ASP A 171 -4.54 -2.13 -4.78
CA ASP A 171 -3.60 -3.01 -4.10
C ASP A 171 -2.15 -2.53 -4.34
N PRO A 172 -1.42 -2.10 -3.29
CA PRO A 172 -0.05 -1.62 -3.45
C PRO A 172 0.94 -2.68 -3.94
N THR A 173 0.56 -3.96 -3.89
CA THR A 173 1.42 -5.06 -4.35
C THR A 173 1.37 -5.25 -5.87
N THR A 174 0.32 -4.75 -6.52
CA THR A 174 0.08 -4.95 -7.96
C THR A 174 0.04 -3.65 -8.75
N LEU A 175 -0.04 -2.51 -8.07
CA LEU A 175 -0.16 -1.20 -8.70
C LEU A 175 1.21 -0.51 -8.77
N PHE A 176 1.63 -0.16 -9.98
CA PHE A 176 2.94 0.42 -10.28
C PHE A 176 2.79 1.84 -10.81
N ILE A 177 3.71 2.71 -10.39
CA ILE A 177 3.82 4.08 -10.91
C ILE A 177 4.59 4.02 -12.23
N GLU A 178 4.05 4.62 -13.28
CA GLU A 178 4.73 4.77 -14.56
C GLU A 178 5.58 6.04 -14.57
N VAL A 179 6.84 5.89 -14.97
CA VAL A 179 7.80 7.00 -15.00
C VAL A 179 8.55 7.01 -16.33
N ASP A 180 8.98 8.18 -16.74
CA ASP A 180 9.84 8.37 -17.89
C ASP A 180 11.33 8.13 -17.56
N GLU A 181 12.22 8.47 -18.50
CA GLU A 181 13.68 8.31 -18.35
C GLU A 181 14.26 9.22 -17.25
N ASP A 182 13.62 10.36 -17.02
CA ASP A 182 14.02 11.34 -16.00
C ASP A 182 13.41 11.04 -14.62
N GLY A 183 12.52 10.03 -14.53
CA GLY A 183 11.82 9.62 -13.32
C GLY A 183 10.58 10.45 -13.03
N ASP A 184 10.05 11.17 -14.00
CA ASP A 184 8.82 11.93 -13.87
C ASP A 184 7.60 11.05 -14.19
N ARG A 185 6.50 11.25 -13.44
CA ARG A 185 5.28 10.42 -13.55
C ARG A 185 4.48 10.79 -14.80
N GLY A 186 3.89 9.78 -15.46
CA GLY A 186 2.88 9.97 -16.49
C GLY A 186 3.40 10.51 -17.81
N HIS A 187 4.68 10.35 -18.12
CA HIS A 187 5.26 10.83 -19.39
C HIS A 187 5.80 9.72 -20.29
N TYR A 188 5.59 8.47 -19.93
CA TYR A 188 6.15 7.34 -20.66
C TYR A 188 5.18 6.74 -21.67
N ARG A 189 3.95 6.43 -21.27
CA ARG A 189 2.95 5.80 -22.14
C ARG A 189 1.63 6.55 -22.10
N TYR A 190 0.91 6.44 -23.21
CA TYR A 190 -0.35 7.15 -23.42
C TYR A 190 -1.42 6.19 -23.89
N THR A 191 -2.66 6.40 -23.47
CA THR A 191 -3.81 5.56 -23.84
C THR A 191 -5.02 6.41 -24.22
N CYS A 192 -5.94 5.81 -24.98
CA CYS A 192 -7.22 6.40 -25.29
C CYS A 192 -8.22 6.10 -24.17
N ILE A 193 -9.06 7.08 -23.81
CA ILE A 193 -10.10 6.89 -22.81
C ILE A 193 -11.11 5.83 -23.23
N THR A 194 -11.52 5.85 -24.49
CA THR A 194 -12.52 4.92 -25.04
C THR A 194 -11.90 3.54 -25.32
N HIS A 195 -10.67 3.51 -25.84
CA HIS A 195 -9.95 2.29 -26.23
C HIS A 195 -8.74 2.08 -25.33
N ARG A 196 -8.97 1.65 -24.09
CA ARG A 196 -7.95 1.51 -23.06
C ARG A 196 -6.84 0.48 -23.40
N ASP A 197 -7.12 -0.42 -24.33
CA ASP A 197 -6.14 -1.40 -24.82
C ASP A 197 -5.17 -0.80 -25.86
N PHE A 198 -5.47 0.38 -26.42
CA PHE A 198 -4.58 1.10 -27.31
C PHE A 198 -3.55 1.89 -26.50
N ILE A 199 -2.27 1.55 -26.66
CA ILE A 199 -1.16 2.16 -25.95
C ILE A 199 -0.14 2.66 -26.96
N SER A 200 0.34 3.90 -26.80
CA SER A 200 1.44 4.50 -27.56
C SER A 200 2.51 5.03 -26.60
N GLU A 201 3.76 5.00 -27.05
CA GLU A 201 4.88 5.66 -26.37
C GLU A 201 5.04 7.12 -26.80
N GLU A 202 4.35 7.54 -27.88
CA GLU A 202 4.41 8.90 -28.40
C GLU A 202 3.21 9.74 -27.91
N ARG A 203 3.53 10.89 -27.30
CA ARG A 203 2.53 11.80 -26.73
C ARG A 203 1.54 12.37 -27.74
N TYR A 204 2.00 12.60 -28.98
CA TYR A 204 1.22 13.28 -30.01
C TYR A 204 0.48 12.33 -30.95
N ASP A 205 0.60 11.04 -30.70
CA ASP A 205 -0.18 10.05 -31.44
C ASP A 205 -1.66 10.21 -31.16
N LYS A 206 -2.44 9.75 -32.12
CA LYS A 206 -3.87 9.63 -31.98
C LYS A 206 -4.27 8.18 -31.89
N CYS A 207 -5.39 7.92 -31.22
CA CYS A 207 -5.94 6.59 -31.16
C CYS A 207 -6.19 6.05 -32.57
N GLY A 208 -5.61 4.90 -32.90
CA GLY A 208 -5.77 4.26 -34.21
C GLY A 208 -7.21 3.82 -34.51
N GLU A 209 -8.06 3.68 -33.48
CA GLU A 209 -9.44 3.22 -33.64
C GLU A 209 -10.44 4.37 -33.76
N CYS A 210 -10.29 5.45 -32.97
CA CYS A 210 -11.26 6.56 -32.97
C CYS A 210 -10.68 7.92 -33.33
N GLY A 211 -9.36 8.02 -33.53
CA GLY A 211 -8.68 9.28 -33.85
C GLY A 211 -8.63 10.32 -32.73
N SER A 212 -9.07 9.96 -31.51
CA SER A 212 -9.07 10.84 -30.34
C SER A 212 -7.65 11.04 -29.79
N ASN A 213 -7.43 12.15 -29.08
CA ASN A 213 -6.19 12.40 -28.39
C ASN A 213 -5.92 11.36 -27.30
N LEU A 214 -4.65 11.07 -27.05
CA LEU A 214 -4.21 10.13 -26.03
C LEU A 214 -3.95 10.86 -24.72
N HIS A 215 -4.15 10.15 -23.62
CA HIS A 215 -3.95 10.63 -22.25
C HIS A 215 -2.83 9.84 -21.57
N ALA A 216 -2.00 10.54 -20.79
CA ALA A 216 -0.87 9.94 -20.09
C ALA A 216 -1.30 8.87 -19.09
N ILE A 217 -0.63 7.73 -19.12
CA ILE A 217 -0.77 6.66 -18.13
C ILE A 217 0.14 7.00 -16.94
N GLU A 218 -0.44 7.16 -15.76
CA GLU A 218 0.31 7.45 -14.54
C GLU A 218 0.53 6.19 -13.71
N PHE A 219 -0.44 5.24 -13.75
CA PHE A 219 -0.36 3.99 -13.00
C PHE A 219 -0.77 2.81 -13.85
N THR A 220 -0.15 1.66 -13.56
CA THR A 220 -0.50 0.38 -14.18
C THR A 220 -0.70 -0.67 -13.09
N ASN A 221 -1.83 -1.37 -13.13
CA ASN A 221 -2.09 -2.53 -12.31
C ASN A 221 -1.72 -3.79 -13.08
N LYS A 222 -0.77 -4.56 -12.55
CA LYS A 222 -0.40 -5.89 -13.03
C LYS A 222 -1.14 -6.97 -12.25
N SER A 223 -2.40 -7.15 -12.51
CA SER A 223 -3.12 -8.30 -12.01
C SER A 223 -2.82 -9.54 -12.86
N TYR A 224 -3.08 -10.73 -12.32
CA TYR A 224 -2.69 -12.02 -12.92
C TYR A 224 -3.26 -12.29 -14.33
N THR A 225 -4.25 -11.55 -14.79
CA THR A 225 -4.96 -11.84 -16.04
C THR A 225 -4.79 -10.77 -17.12
N LYS A 226 -4.81 -9.49 -16.76
CA LYS A 226 -4.71 -8.37 -17.71
C LYS A 226 -4.15 -7.14 -17.02
N GLU A 227 -3.26 -6.41 -17.73
CA GLU A 227 -2.82 -5.09 -17.27
C GLU A 227 -3.97 -4.09 -17.38
N GLN A 228 -4.16 -3.28 -16.34
CA GLN A 228 -5.08 -2.16 -16.34
C GLN A 228 -4.28 -0.86 -16.22
N HIS A 229 -4.60 0.10 -17.07
CA HIS A 229 -3.91 1.37 -17.14
C HIS A 229 -4.81 2.48 -16.62
N TYR A 230 -4.25 3.31 -15.75
CA TYR A 230 -4.93 4.46 -15.17
C TYR A 230 -4.27 5.74 -15.63
N ILE A 231 -5.07 6.64 -16.18
CA ILE A 231 -4.61 7.96 -16.60
C ILE A 231 -4.50 8.90 -15.40
N THR A 232 -3.84 10.04 -15.62
CA THR A 232 -3.68 11.09 -14.61
C THR A 232 -5.00 11.47 -13.95
N GLY A 233 -5.02 11.40 -12.63
CA GLY A 233 -6.18 11.73 -11.81
C GLY A 233 -7.18 10.60 -11.60
N GLU A 234 -6.97 9.38 -12.11
CA GLU A 234 -7.78 8.20 -11.78
C GLU A 234 -7.31 7.50 -10.52
N VAL A 235 -6.05 7.71 -10.12
CA VAL A 235 -5.50 7.15 -8.89
C VAL A 235 -4.95 8.26 -8.02
N VAL A 236 -5.30 8.25 -6.74
CA VAL A 236 -4.69 9.12 -5.73
C VAL A 236 -3.71 8.27 -4.93
N HIS A 237 -2.45 8.65 -4.97
CA HIS A 237 -1.38 7.98 -4.24
C HIS A 237 -1.10 8.72 -2.92
N PHE A 238 -1.12 7.97 -1.84
CA PHE A 238 -0.78 8.44 -0.50
C PHE A 238 0.52 7.78 -0.05
N SER A 239 1.44 8.57 0.48
CA SER A 239 2.68 8.12 1.11
C SER A 239 2.93 8.96 2.34
N LYS A 240 3.35 8.35 3.46
CA LYS A 240 3.62 9.10 4.70
C LYS A 240 4.94 9.84 4.62
N TYR A 241 5.99 9.09 4.35
CA TYR A 241 7.34 9.62 4.24
C TYR A 241 8.20 8.68 3.40
N GLY A 242 8.87 9.23 2.41
CA GLY A 242 9.85 8.48 1.64
C GLY A 242 11.02 9.39 1.23
N PRO A 243 12.25 8.92 1.38
CA PRO A 243 13.40 9.58 0.76
C PRO A 243 13.34 9.47 -0.76
N SER A 244 12.56 8.53 -1.28
CA SER A 244 12.27 8.36 -2.70
C SER A 244 11.17 9.33 -3.15
N ARG A 245 11.29 9.84 -4.37
CA ARG A 245 10.25 10.69 -5.00
C ARG A 245 8.99 9.90 -5.37
N LEU A 246 9.05 8.57 -5.45
CA LEU A 246 8.01 7.74 -6.03
C LEU A 246 7.28 6.90 -4.98
N TYR A 247 8.00 6.11 -4.20
CA TYR A 247 7.42 5.20 -3.21
C TYR A 247 7.85 5.54 -1.79
N GLY A 248 7.00 5.21 -0.84
CA GLY A 248 7.28 5.29 0.59
C GLY A 248 8.28 4.23 1.06
N HIS A 249 8.62 4.27 2.34
CA HIS A 249 9.47 3.28 2.98
C HIS A 249 8.68 2.45 3.98
N PRO A 250 8.42 1.15 3.71
CA PRO A 250 7.56 0.32 4.54
C PRO A 250 8.00 0.27 6.00
N PRO A 251 7.19 0.74 6.97
CA PRO A 251 7.58 0.74 8.39
C PRO A 251 7.80 -0.66 8.95
N VAL A 252 7.10 -1.66 8.42
CA VAL A 252 7.20 -3.06 8.85
C VAL A 252 8.62 -3.62 8.66
N ILE A 253 9.36 -3.12 7.66
CA ILE A 253 10.74 -3.57 7.40
C ILE A 253 11.66 -3.26 8.57
N THR A 254 11.53 -2.07 9.15
CA THR A 254 12.37 -1.67 10.29
C THR A 254 12.12 -2.53 11.53
N LEU A 255 10.96 -3.17 11.59
CA LEU A 255 10.53 -4.03 12.69
C LEU A 255 10.83 -5.51 12.46
N PHE A 256 11.32 -5.92 11.29
CA PHE A 256 11.49 -7.33 10.94
C PHE A 256 12.28 -8.15 11.97
N ASN A 257 13.41 -7.65 12.41
CA ASN A 257 14.24 -8.36 13.38
C ASN A 257 13.49 -8.59 14.69
N TYR A 258 12.71 -7.60 15.15
CA TYR A 258 11.88 -7.72 16.35
C TYR A 258 10.73 -8.69 16.16
N ILE A 259 10.02 -8.62 15.01
CA ILE A 259 8.92 -9.52 14.68
C ILE A 259 9.39 -10.96 14.65
N PHE A 260 10.50 -11.25 13.95
CA PHE A 260 11.05 -12.62 13.89
C PHE A 260 11.54 -13.12 15.24
N THR A 261 12.14 -12.25 16.05
CA THR A 261 12.54 -12.61 17.41
C THR A 261 11.32 -12.97 18.26
N LEU A 262 10.28 -12.18 18.23
CA LEU A 262 9.03 -12.46 18.95
C LEU A 262 8.38 -13.76 18.47
N GLN A 263 8.24 -13.97 17.16
CA GLN A 263 7.69 -15.22 16.61
C GLN A 263 8.53 -16.45 17.01
N ALA A 264 9.86 -16.32 17.06
CA ALA A 264 10.73 -17.38 17.51
C ALA A 264 10.55 -17.68 19.00
N MET A 265 10.37 -16.65 19.84
CA MET A 265 10.06 -16.81 21.27
C MET A 265 8.69 -17.46 21.48
N GLU A 266 7.65 -17.00 20.80
CA GLU A 266 6.30 -17.58 20.85
C GLU A 266 6.33 -19.05 20.44
N SER A 267 7.00 -19.39 19.35
CA SER A 267 7.17 -20.77 18.88
C SER A 267 7.93 -21.64 19.90
N TYR A 268 8.99 -21.10 20.50
CA TYR A 268 9.76 -21.79 21.55
C TYR A 268 8.90 -22.08 22.78
N ILE A 269 8.19 -21.06 23.27
CA ILE A 269 7.28 -21.17 24.42
C ILE A 269 6.18 -22.20 24.12
N SER A 270 5.47 -22.06 23.00
CA SER A 270 4.42 -23.01 22.58
C SER A 270 4.93 -24.45 22.51
N THR A 271 6.12 -24.66 21.90
CA THR A 271 6.72 -25.99 21.81
C THR A 271 7.13 -26.53 23.16
N SER A 272 7.63 -25.68 24.06
CA SER A 272 8.01 -26.07 25.42
C SER A 272 6.81 -26.51 26.23
N TYR A 273 5.70 -25.80 26.13
CA TYR A 273 4.46 -26.15 26.85
C TYR A 273 3.78 -27.38 26.24
N SER A 274 3.64 -27.46 24.92
CA SER A 274 2.93 -28.55 24.25
C SER A 274 3.66 -29.89 24.35
N LYS A 275 4.99 -29.86 24.39
CA LYS A 275 5.83 -31.07 24.49
C LYS A 275 6.31 -31.35 25.91
N MET A 276 5.81 -30.63 26.93
CA MET A 276 6.23 -30.74 28.32
C MET A 276 7.77 -30.77 28.48
N ARG A 277 8.47 -30.02 27.61
CA ARG A 277 9.91 -29.95 27.67
C ARG A 277 10.33 -29.11 28.88
N THR A 278 10.91 -29.74 29.87
CA THR A 278 11.56 -29.05 30.99
C THR A 278 12.62 -28.10 30.45
N PRO A 279 12.75 -26.91 31.03
CA PRO A 279 13.83 -25.98 30.67
C PRO A 279 15.18 -26.70 30.75
N LYS A 280 16.01 -26.46 29.75
CA LYS A 280 17.39 -27.01 29.72
C LYS A 280 18.12 -26.59 30.97
N GLY A 281 18.23 -27.50 31.91
CA GLY A 281 19.04 -27.31 33.11
C GLY A 281 20.40 -27.97 32.97
N ILE A 282 21.34 -27.52 33.76
CA ILE A 282 22.63 -28.23 33.93
C ILE A 282 22.42 -29.25 35.03
N LEU A 283 22.47 -30.54 34.65
CA LEU A 283 22.49 -31.61 35.63
C LEU A 283 23.95 -31.92 35.97
N ALA A 284 24.38 -31.56 37.17
CA ALA A 284 25.68 -31.96 37.68
C ALA A 284 25.52 -33.27 38.48
N VAL A 285 26.16 -34.33 38.01
CA VAL A 285 26.11 -35.63 38.67
C VAL A 285 27.55 -36.03 39.07
N GLN A 286 27.72 -36.29 40.32
CA GLN A 286 28.97 -36.86 40.85
C GLN A 286 28.87 -38.38 40.77
N THR A 287 29.72 -39.02 39.97
CA THR A 287 29.71 -40.47 39.79
C THR A 287 31.12 -41.01 39.68
N ASN A 288 31.29 -42.22 40.17
CA ASN A 288 32.56 -42.95 40.05
C ASN A 288 32.61 -43.76 38.76
N ASN A 289 31.49 -43.85 37.97
CA ASN A 289 31.42 -44.59 36.73
C ASN A 289 30.73 -43.76 35.65
N MET A 290 31.53 -43.04 34.89
CA MET A 290 31.07 -42.16 33.83
C MET A 290 30.43 -42.88 32.65
N GLU A 291 30.93 -44.08 32.35
CA GLU A 291 30.44 -44.86 31.19
C GLU A 291 29.00 -45.35 31.43
N SER A 292 28.70 -45.80 32.63
CA SER A 292 27.33 -46.23 33.00
C SER A 292 26.38 -45.04 32.98
N LEU A 293 26.80 -43.86 33.38
CA LEU A 293 25.99 -42.64 33.34
C LEU A 293 25.67 -42.20 31.90
N VAL A 294 26.69 -42.22 31.02
CA VAL A 294 26.51 -41.87 29.60
C VAL A 294 25.57 -42.87 28.91
N LYS A 295 25.67 -44.14 29.24
CA LYS A 295 24.79 -45.18 28.70
C LYS A 295 23.34 -45.01 29.16
N TYR A 296 23.14 -44.71 30.43
CA TYR A 296 21.82 -44.40 30.99
C TYR A 296 21.17 -43.17 30.29
N TRP A 297 21.91 -42.10 30.17
CA TRP A 297 21.42 -40.87 29.53
C TRP A 297 21.12 -41.03 28.05
N LYS A 298 21.88 -41.87 27.33
CA LYS A 298 21.54 -42.19 25.92
C LYS A 298 20.20 -42.89 25.85
N GLY A 299 19.92 -43.89 26.71
CA GLY A 299 18.64 -44.59 26.75
C GLY A 299 17.44 -43.68 27.19
N VAL A 300 17.67 -42.70 28.06
CA VAL A 300 16.65 -41.74 28.42
C VAL A 300 16.36 -40.78 27.25
N LYS A 301 17.37 -40.36 26.52
CA LYS A 301 17.23 -39.48 25.36
C LYS A 301 16.46 -40.12 24.23
N GLU A 302 16.73 -41.41 23.98
CA GLU A 302 16.02 -42.22 22.93
C GLU A 302 14.53 -42.38 23.27
N LYS A 303 14.16 -42.38 24.55
CA LYS A 303 12.76 -42.46 25.00
C LYS A 303 12.03 -41.13 24.98
N LEU A 304 12.76 -40.00 24.92
CA LEU A 304 12.18 -38.64 24.95
C LEU A 304 12.11 -38.00 23.54
N GLU A 305 12.75 -38.60 22.55
CA GLU A 305 12.61 -38.26 21.14
C GLU A 305 11.43 -39.00 20.49
#